data_d97c970b481d5a1c6dcf81bc92a21b2a
#
_entry.id   d97c970b481d5a1c6dcf81bc92a21b2a
#
_cell.length_a   1.000
_cell.length_b   1.000
_cell.length_c   1.000
_cell.angle_alpha   90.00
_cell.angle_beta   90.00
_cell.angle_gamma   90.00
#
_symmetry.space_group_name_H-M   'P 1'
#
loop_
_entity.id
_entity.type
_entity.pdbx_description
1 polymer ?
#
loop_
_entity_poly.entity_id
_entity_poly.type
_entity_poly.pdbx_seq_one_letter_code
_entity_poly.pdbx_strand_id
1 'polypeptide(L)'
;MKKSSGRFNGWVGYTYAETEYYTEPSGWHHPNFDRTHTLNMVGNIELTNELEISTAITQSSGNPFTKILGRAYDWEQNLNSETYWYPVDSYIVGEKNTERYDNYFRVDIGMTRKNGNIFGLKYDTYWQIMNVSRHLNIFTYAYRTKRDINTGNQLGVERRAVPMFPLIFTFGVRFDF
;
A
#
# COMPACT_ATOMS: atom_id res chain seq x y z
N MET A 1 9.39 -21.34 -6.53
CA MET A 1 10.17 -21.83 -7.72
C MET A 1 11.24 -20.80 -8.04
N LYS A 2 12.47 -21.21 -8.32
CA LYS A 2 13.61 -20.31 -8.59
C LYS A 2 14.43 -20.85 -9.77
N LYS A 3 14.84 -19.96 -10.67
CA LYS A 3 15.83 -20.21 -11.72
C LYS A 3 17.00 -19.22 -11.54
N SER A 4 18.21 -19.72 -11.39
CA SER A 4 19.41 -18.92 -11.02
C SER A 4 20.54 -18.97 -12.04
N SER A 5 20.32 -19.50 -13.25
CA SER A 5 21.35 -19.62 -14.28
C SER A 5 20.86 -19.26 -15.67
N GLY A 6 21.79 -18.80 -16.54
CA GLY A 6 21.50 -18.36 -17.89
C GLY A 6 21.10 -16.88 -17.97
N ARG A 7 20.85 -16.39 -19.19
CA ARG A 7 20.48 -14.99 -19.46
C ARG A 7 19.17 -14.56 -18.79
N PHE A 8 18.32 -15.51 -18.48
CA PHE A 8 17.09 -15.26 -17.73
C PHE A 8 17.19 -15.93 -16.37
N ASN A 9 17.01 -15.19 -15.31
CA ASN A 9 16.92 -15.67 -13.94
C ASN A 9 15.73 -15.03 -13.23
N GLY A 10 15.26 -15.66 -12.16
CA GLY A 10 14.12 -15.15 -11.43
C GLY A 10 13.51 -16.17 -10.48
N TRP A 11 12.47 -15.74 -9.79
CA TRP A 11 11.73 -16.59 -8.88
C TRP A 11 10.25 -16.21 -8.83
N VAL A 12 9.44 -17.16 -8.42
CA VAL A 12 8.02 -17.00 -8.13
C VAL A 12 7.77 -17.59 -6.75
N GLY A 13 7.12 -16.84 -5.91
CA GLY A 13 6.69 -17.26 -4.59
C GLY A 13 5.21 -16.96 -4.38
N TYR A 14 4.47 -17.95 -3.90
CA TYR A 14 3.09 -17.80 -3.48
C TYR A 14 2.98 -18.21 -2.02
N THR A 15 2.25 -17.40 -1.26
CA THR A 15 1.96 -17.65 0.15
C THR A 15 0.46 -17.57 0.38
N TYR A 16 -0.06 -18.60 1.04
CA TYR A 16 -1.36 -18.58 1.68
C TYR A 16 -1.14 -18.52 3.19
N ALA A 17 -1.71 -17.54 3.83
CA ALA A 17 -1.63 -17.38 5.29
C ALA A 17 -2.92 -16.72 5.78
N GLU A 18 -3.41 -17.17 6.92
CA GLU A 18 -4.56 -16.62 7.60
C GLU A 18 -4.20 -16.46 9.07
N THR A 19 -4.43 -15.25 9.59
CA THR A 19 -4.09 -14.93 10.97
C THR A 19 -5.31 -14.37 11.66
N GLU A 20 -5.62 -14.91 12.83
CA GLU A 20 -6.65 -14.39 13.71
C GLU A 20 -6.07 -14.27 15.13
N TYR A 21 -6.55 -13.31 15.87
CA TYR A 21 -6.27 -13.21 17.30
C TYR A 21 -7.48 -12.67 18.06
N TYR A 22 -7.50 -12.98 19.34
CA TYR A 22 -8.56 -12.59 20.24
C TYR A 22 -8.17 -11.34 21.03
N THR A 23 -9.05 -10.35 21.04
CA THR A 23 -8.91 -9.17 21.92
C THR A 23 -10.27 -8.83 22.53
N GLU A 24 -10.29 -8.45 23.81
CA GLU A 24 -11.49 -7.88 24.39
C GLU A 24 -11.57 -6.38 24.07
N PRO A 25 -12.78 -5.85 23.83
CA PRO A 25 -14.09 -6.52 23.72
C PRO A 25 -14.41 -7.03 22.28
N SER A 26 -13.45 -6.98 21.36
CA SER A 26 -13.70 -7.20 19.92
C SER A 26 -13.87 -8.68 19.52
N GLY A 27 -13.49 -9.63 20.39
CA GLY A 27 -13.51 -11.06 20.06
C GLY A 27 -12.41 -11.46 19.06
N TRP A 28 -12.65 -12.55 18.32
CA TRP A 28 -11.76 -13.04 17.27
C TRP A 28 -11.86 -12.14 16.04
N HIS A 29 -10.72 -11.72 15.51
CA HIS A 29 -10.66 -10.89 14.30
C HIS A 29 -9.29 -10.97 13.63
N HIS A 30 -9.23 -10.63 12.34
CA HIS A 30 -7.99 -10.54 11.59
C HIS A 30 -7.20 -9.27 11.97
N PRO A 31 -5.87 -9.34 12.09
CA PRO A 31 -5.03 -8.15 12.25
C PRO A 31 -5.01 -7.29 10.97
N ASN A 32 -4.73 -5.99 11.11
CA ASN A 32 -4.68 -5.04 9.99
C ASN A 32 -3.64 -5.39 8.92
N PHE A 33 -2.70 -6.26 9.21
CA PHE A 33 -1.63 -6.70 8.29
C PHE A 33 -1.90 -8.07 7.66
N ASP A 34 -3.02 -8.74 7.98
CA ASP A 34 -3.35 -10.05 7.41
C ASP A 34 -3.55 -9.94 5.90
N ARG A 35 -2.87 -10.84 5.17
CA ARG A 35 -2.99 -11.00 3.73
C ARG A 35 -3.12 -12.46 3.40
N THR A 36 -4.32 -12.89 3.13
CA THR A 36 -4.63 -14.31 2.89
C THR A 36 -3.84 -14.89 1.71
N HIS A 37 -3.71 -14.14 0.64
CA HIS A 37 -2.98 -14.56 -0.55
C HIS A 37 -1.92 -13.51 -0.90
N THR A 38 -0.70 -13.98 -1.15
CA THR A 38 0.40 -13.13 -1.63
C THR A 38 1.18 -13.84 -2.71
N LEU A 39 1.26 -13.23 -3.90
CA LEU A 39 2.06 -13.68 -5.03
C LEU A 39 3.16 -12.65 -5.30
N ASN A 40 4.41 -13.11 -5.30
CA ASN A 40 5.56 -12.31 -5.70
C ASN A 40 6.28 -13.00 -6.85
N MET A 41 6.61 -12.25 -7.88
CA MET A 41 7.38 -12.72 -9.02
C MET A 41 8.49 -11.71 -9.30
N VAL A 42 9.70 -12.21 -9.48
CA VAL A 42 10.85 -11.39 -9.88
C VAL A 42 11.51 -12.08 -11.07
N GLY A 43 11.79 -11.32 -12.10
CA GLY A 43 12.49 -11.79 -13.28
C GLY A 43 13.54 -10.79 -13.73
N ASN A 44 14.71 -11.29 -14.13
CA ASN A 44 15.78 -10.51 -14.71
C ASN A 44 16.19 -11.17 -16.03
N ILE A 45 16.43 -10.35 -17.03
CA ILE A 45 16.94 -10.78 -18.33
C ILE A 45 18.17 -9.94 -18.73
N GLU A 46 19.29 -10.62 -18.99
CA GLU A 46 20.48 -10.00 -19.55
C GLU A 46 20.32 -9.95 -21.07
N LEU A 47 19.98 -8.78 -21.62
CA LEU A 47 19.85 -8.56 -23.06
C LEU A 47 21.22 -8.57 -23.74
N THR A 48 22.17 -7.92 -23.11
CA THR A 48 23.59 -7.90 -23.50
C THR A 48 24.47 -8.01 -22.26
N ASN A 49 25.80 -8.13 -22.43
CA ASN A 49 26.73 -8.11 -21.29
C ASN A 49 26.69 -6.81 -20.47
N GLU A 50 26.13 -5.75 -21.06
CA GLU A 50 26.03 -4.43 -20.43
C GLU A 50 24.61 -4.03 -20.04
N LEU A 51 23.57 -4.68 -20.58
CA LEU A 51 22.20 -4.27 -20.41
C LEU A 51 21.37 -5.39 -19.80
N GLU A 52 20.80 -5.10 -18.65
CA GLU A 52 19.89 -5.97 -17.90
C GLU A 52 18.53 -5.29 -17.70
N ILE A 53 17.47 -6.04 -17.92
CA ILE A 53 16.10 -5.63 -17.60
C ILE A 53 15.60 -6.49 -16.43
N SER A 54 14.98 -5.84 -15.47
CA SER A 54 14.36 -6.48 -14.31
C SER A 54 12.88 -6.17 -14.26
N THR A 55 12.09 -7.10 -13.74
CA THR A 55 10.68 -6.89 -13.44
C THR A 55 10.35 -7.51 -12.09
N ALA A 56 9.47 -6.83 -11.35
CA ALA A 56 8.89 -7.35 -10.14
C ALA A 56 7.37 -7.20 -10.20
N ILE A 57 6.65 -8.27 -9.89
CA ILE A 57 5.20 -8.29 -9.82
C ILE A 57 4.81 -8.69 -8.40
N THR A 58 3.98 -7.88 -7.76
CA THR A 58 3.40 -8.19 -6.46
C THR A 58 1.90 -8.11 -6.55
N GLN A 59 1.23 -9.18 -6.14
CA GLN A 59 -0.21 -9.24 -5.97
C GLN A 59 -0.54 -9.80 -4.59
N SER A 60 -1.48 -9.18 -3.89
CA SER A 60 -1.95 -9.73 -2.61
C SER A 60 -3.40 -9.36 -2.32
N SER A 61 -4.02 -10.13 -1.45
CA SER A 61 -5.31 -9.78 -0.85
C SER A 61 -5.22 -8.42 -0.15
N GLY A 62 -6.33 -7.69 -0.12
CA GLY A 62 -6.44 -6.46 0.64
C GLY A 62 -6.34 -6.71 2.15
N ASN A 63 -5.76 -5.77 2.86
CA ASN A 63 -5.68 -5.82 4.32
C ASN A 63 -7.07 -5.64 4.93
N PRO A 64 -7.36 -6.28 6.08
CA PRO A 64 -8.59 -6.01 6.83
C PRO A 64 -8.64 -4.59 7.38
N PHE A 65 -9.84 -4.05 7.46
CA PHE A 65 -10.09 -2.77 8.14
C PHE A 65 -11.46 -2.75 8.80
N THR A 66 -11.61 -1.89 9.79
CA THR A 66 -12.88 -1.64 10.46
C THR A 66 -13.64 -0.56 9.73
N LYS A 67 -14.85 -0.88 9.28
CA LYS A 67 -15.71 0.05 8.56
C LYS A 67 -16.26 1.12 9.50
N ILE A 68 -16.24 2.37 9.09
CA ILE A 68 -16.95 3.45 9.76
C ILE A 68 -18.38 3.48 9.22
N LEU A 69 -19.34 3.29 10.12
CA LEU A 69 -20.77 3.23 9.81
C LEU A 69 -21.41 4.62 9.85
N GLY A 70 -20.89 5.50 10.68
CA GLY A 70 -21.46 6.82 10.86
C GLY A 70 -20.57 7.71 11.73
N ARG A 71 -21.10 8.90 11.98
CA ARG A 71 -20.56 9.86 12.94
C ARG A 71 -21.57 10.13 14.03
N ALA A 72 -21.10 10.23 15.25
CA ALA A 72 -21.86 10.72 16.40
C ALA A 72 -21.13 11.90 17.01
N TYR A 73 -21.81 12.67 17.80
CA TYR A 73 -21.19 13.64 18.68
C TYR A 73 -21.10 13.02 20.06
N ASP A 74 -19.91 13.03 20.62
CA ASP A 74 -19.69 12.76 22.02
C ASP A 74 -19.43 14.08 22.75
N TRP A 75 -19.56 14.10 24.06
CA TRP A 75 -19.35 15.29 24.87
C TRP A 75 -18.14 15.04 25.78
N GLU A 76 -17.09 15.84 25.56
CA GLU A 76 -15.92 15.82 26.43
C GLU A 76 -15.93 17.01 27.38
N GLN A 77 -15.53 16.78 28.62
CA GLN A 77 -15.35 17.83 29.61
C GLN A 77 -13.98 18.48 29.40
N ASN A 78 -13.95 19.82 29.38
CA ASN A 78 -12.70 20.53 29.36
C ASN A 78 -11.98 20.35 30.71
N LEU A 79 -10.83 19.69 30.70
CA LEU A 79 -10.03 19.41 31.91
C LEU A 79 -9.54 20.67 32.65
N ASN A 80 -9.56 21.83 31.98
CA ASN A 80 -9.19 23.12 32.58
C ASN A 80 -10.39 23.90 33.13
N SER A 81 -11.63 23.37 32.99
CA SER A 81 -12.83 24.03 33.47
C SER A 81 -13.91 23.00 33.78
N GLU A 82 -14.30 22.88 35.02
CA GLU A 82 -15.31 21.91 35.49
C GLU A 82 -16.71 22.12 34.85
N THR A 83 -16.90 23.25 34.15
CA THR A 83 -18.24 23.70 33.72
C THR A 83 -18.47 23.61 32.21
N TYR A 84 -17.45 23.37 31.41
CA TYR A 84 -17.58 23.36 29.94
C TYR A 84 -17.46 21.98 29.33
N TRP A 85 -18.55 21.52 28.76
CA TRP A 85 -18.63 20.37 27.86
C TRP A 85 -18.64 20.87 26.42
N TYR A 86 -17.85 20.24 25.54
CA TYR A 86 -17.85 20.55 24.12
C TYR A 86 -18.07 19.28 23.31
N PRO A 87 -18.77 19.40 22.15
CA PRO A 87 -19.00 18.25 21.30
C PRO A 87 -17.74 17.88 20.56
N VAL A 88 -17.35 16.60 20.61
CA VAL A 88 -16.27 16.01 19.82
C VAL A 88 -16.87 15.07 18.79
N ASP A 89 -16.27 15.09 17.60
CA ASP A 89 -16.63 14.13 16.56
C ASP A 89 -16.18 12.71 16.95
N SER A 90 -17.12 11.82 17.11
CA SER A 90 -16.88 10.40 17.32
C SER A 90 -17.35 9.58 16.13
N TYR A 91 -16.71 8.46 15.84
CA TYR A 91 -17.10 7.57 14.77
C TYR A 91 -17.86 6.36 15.33
N ILE A 92 -18.99 6.06 14.70
CA ILE A 92 -19.68 4.79 14.90
C ILE A 92 -18.96 3.77 14.01
N VAL A 93 -18.28 2.84 14.62
CA VAL A 93 -17.50 1.80 13.92
C VAL A 93 -18.30 0.49 13.86
N GLY A 94 -18.08 -0.27 12.79
CA GLY A 94 -18.58 -1.63 12.68
C GLY A 94 -17.73 -2.63 13.47
N GLU A 95 -17.96 -3.90 13.23
CA GLU A 95 -17.15 -4.97 13.79
C GLU A 95 -15.70 -4.84 13.32
N LYS A 96 -14.77 -5.18 14.19
CA LYS A 96 -13.35 -4.97 13.97
C LYS A 96 -12.83 -5.83 12.83
N ASN A 97 -12.25 -5.16 11.80
CA ASN A 97 -11.53 -5.80 10.70
C ASN A 97 -12.34 -6.83 9.88
N THR A 98 -13.65 -6.62 9.74
CA THR A 98 -14.53 -7.48 8.95
C THR A 98 -14.53 -7.16 7.46
N GLU A 99 -14.16 -5.93 7.09
CA GLU A 99 -14.04 -5.51 5.70
C GLU A 99 -12.57 -5.60 5.24
N ARG A 100 -12.37 -5.76 3.93
CA ARG A 100 -11.02 -5.73 3.33
C ARG A 100 -10.91 -4.63 2.30
N TYR A 101 -9.71 -4.03 2.19
CA TYR A 101 -9.36 -3.17 1.08
C TYR A 101 -9.39 -3.96 -0.23
N ASP A 102 -9.41 -3.26 -1.37
CA ASP A 102 -9.22 -3.87 -2.68
C ASP A 102 -7.86 -4.56 -2.76
N ASN A 103 -7.75 -5.57 -3.62
CA ASN A 103 -6.51 -6.32 -3.79
C ASN A 103 -5.37 -5.39 -4.20
N TYR A 104 -4.21 -5.62 -3.61
CA TYR A 104 -2.99 -4.94 -3.99
C TYR A 104 -2.41 -5.55 -5.26
N PHE A 105 -2.06 -4.71 -6.22
CA PHE A 105 -1.37 -5.13 -7.44
C PHE A 105 -0.35 -4.10 -7.89
N ARG A 106 0.89 -4.53 -8.14
CA ARG A 106 1.96 -3.65 -8.59
C ARG A 106 2.89 -4.40 -9.54
N VAL A 107 3.27 -3.72 -10.61
CA VAL A 107 4.30 -4.15 -11.55
C VAL A 107 5.37 -3.08 -11.60
N ASP A 108 6.61 -3.48 -11.37
CA ASP A 108 7.79 -2.61 -11.47
C ASP A 108 8.66 -3.10 -12.62
N ILE A 109 9.26 -2.19 -13.37
CA ILE A 109 10.22 -2.49 -14.41
C ILE A 109 11.49 -1.68 -14.14
N GLY A 110 12.62 -2.36 -14.18
CA GLY A 110 13.94 -1.76 -14.03
C GLY A 110 14.83 -2.03 -15.25
N MET A 111 15.78 -1.16 -15.47
CA MET A 111 16.83 -1.33 -16.47
C MET A 111 18.17 -0.91 -15.85
N THR A 112 19.15 -1.75 -15.95
CA THR A 112 20.52 -1.48 -15.49
C THR A 112 21.47 -1.54 -16.70
N ARG A 113 22.24 -0.47 -16.91
CA ARG A 113 23.36 -0.46 -17.85
C ARG A 113 24.65 -0.47 -17.09
N LYS A 114 25.47 -1.49 -17.33
CA LYS A 114 26.76 -1.76 -16.68
C LYS A 114 27.92 -1.25 -17.53
N ASN A 115 29.09 -1.18 -16.94
CA ASN A 115 30.36 -0.93 -17.63
C ASN A 115 30.49 0.43 -18.33
N GLY A 116 29.78 1.47 -17.87
CA GLY A 116 30.10 2.84 -18.27
C GLY A 116 31.50 3.24 -17.82
N ASN A 117 32.18 4.09 -18.60
CA ASN A 117 33.48 4.65 -18.23
C ASN A 117 33.47 6.14 -18.52
N ILE A 118 33.87 6.94 -17.55
CA ILE A 118 34.05 8.39 -17.67
C ILE A 118 35.34 8.77 -16.94
N PHE A 119 36.30 9.31 -17.66
CA PHE A 119 37.66 9.68 -17.15
C PHE A 119 38.36 8.55 -16.38
N GLY A 120 38.17 7.28 -16.81
CA GLY A 120 38.75 6.11 -16.17
C GLY A 120 37.98 5.54 -14.98
N LEU A 121 36.93 6.22 -14.54
CA LEU A 121 35.99 5.73 -13.51
C LEU A 121 34.91 4.84 -14.14
N LYS A 122 34.77 3.64 -13.61
CA LYS A 122 33.69 2.74 -14.00
C LYS A 122 32.40 3.16 -13.32
N TYR A 123 31.30 3.07 -14.05
CA TYR A 123 29.97 3.35 -13.47
C TYR A 123 28.88 2.49 -14.09
N ASP A 124 27.87 2.22 -13.29
CA ASP A 124 26.60 1.63 -13.71
C ASP A 124 25.49 2.67 -13.59
N THR A 125 24.56 2.64 -14.51
CA THR A 125 23.33 3.44 -14.40
C THR A 125 22.12 2.53 -14.25
N TYR A 126 21.14 2.96 -13.46
CA TYR A 126 19.90 2.24 -13.32
C TYR A 126 18.70 3.18 -13.41
N TRP A 127 17.67 2.70 -14.07
CA TRP A 127 16.35 3.34 -14.16
C TRP A 127 15.31 2.36 -13.66
N GLN A 128 14.32 2.87 -12.95
CA GLN A 128 13.23 2.05 -12.48
C GLN A 128 11.92 2.83 -12.61
N ILE A 129 10.90 2.16 -13.11
CA ILE A 129 9.53 2.65 -13.11
C ILE A 129 8.73 1.74 -12.18
N MET A 130 8.26 2.30 -11.07
CA MET A 130 7.43 1.58 -10.10
C MET A 130 5.96 1.77 -10.47
N ASN A 131 5.19 0.73 -10.28
CA ASN A 131 3.76 0.68 -10.55
C ASN A 131 3.40 1.05 -12.01
N VAL A 132 4.09 0.42 -12.99
CA VAL A 132 3.77 0.62 -14.42
C VAL A 132 2.36 0.18 -14.78
N SER A 133 1.76 -0.72 -13.99
CA SER A 133 0.35 -1.10 -14.11
C SER A 133 -0.62 0.04 -13.85
N ARG A 134 -0.19 1.11 -13.17
CA ARG A 134 -1.00 2.24 -12.71
C ARG A 134 -2.21 1.82 -11.87
N HIS A 135 -2.15 0.63 -11.27
CA HIS A 135 -3.21 0.17 -10.38
C HIS A 135 -3.29 1.08 -9.16
N LEU A 136 -4.50 1.51 -8.83
CA LEU A 136 -4.76 2.36 -7.67
C LEU A 136 -4.81 1.49 -6.40
N ASN A 137 -3.64 1.21 -5.84
CA ASN A 137 -3.54 0.55 -4.55
C ASN A 137 -4.02 1.49 -3.46
N ILE A 138 -4.99 1.05 -2.66
CA ILE A 138 -5.56 1.86 -1.60
C ILE A 138 -4.67 1.78 -0.36
N PHE A 139 -4.22 2.96 0.12
CA PHE A 139 -3.51 3.07 1.39
C PHE A 139 -4.47 3.05 2.58
N THR A 140 -5.53 3.86 2.50
CA THR A 140 -6.57 3.96 3.53
C THR A 140 -7.83 4.59 2.95
N TYR A 141 -8.90 4.59 3.74
CA TYR A 141 -10.10 5.38 3.45
C TYR A 141 -10.16 6.62 4.35
N ALA A 142 -10.34 7.79 3.73
CA ALA A 142 -10.71 9.00 4.42
C ALA A 142 -12.24 9.12 4.47
N TYR A 143 -12.76 9.57 5.60
CA TYR A 143 -14.19 9.74 5.81
C TYR A 143 -14.52 11.23 5.95
N ARG A 144 -15.53 11.68 5.22
CA ARG A 144 -16.03 13.05 5.29
C ARG A 144 -17.50 13.05 5.61
N THR A 145 -17.94 14.01 6.40
CA THR A 145 -19.36 14.27 6.60
C THR A 145 -19.94 14.87 5.32
N LYS A 146 -20.90 14.19 4.73
CA LYS A 146 -21.68 14.74 3.63
C LYS A 146 -22.73 15.67 4.21
N ARG A 147 -22.74 16.93 3.77
CA ARG A 147 -23.75 17.92 4.18
C ARG A 147 -24.60 18.35 3.00
N ASP A 148 -25.87 18.60 3.26
CA ASP A 148 -26.75 19.25 2.30
C ASP A 148 -26.28 20.69 2.08
N ILE A 149 -26.08 21.08 0.84
CA ILE A 149 -25.54 22.38 0.47
C ILE A 149 -26.53 23.54 0.79
N ASN A 150 -27.84 23.23 0.83
CA ASN A 150 -28.89 24.22 1.04
C ASN A 150 -29.26 24.37 2.52
N THR A 151 -29.29 23.28 3.25
CA THR A 151 -29.76 23.24 4.64
C THR A 151 -28.62 23.14 5.67
N GLY A 152 -27.40 22.78 5.23
CA GLY A 152 -26.27 22.49 6.10
C GLY A 152 -26.40 21.20 6.90
N ASN A 153 -27.51 20.48 6.77
CA ASN A 153 -27.79 19.26 7.51
C ASN A 153 -26.84 18.13 7.11
N GLN A 154 -26.48 17.30 8.07
CA GLN A 154 -25.66 16.10 7.81
C GLN A 154 -26.50 15.04 7.09
N LEU A 155 -26.02 14.60 5.91
CA LEU A 155 -26.64 13.56 5.10
C LEU A 155 -26.00 12.17 5.32
N GLY A 156 -24.94 12.09 6.13
CA GLY A 156 -24.21 10.85 6.39
C GLY A 156 -22.69 10.99 6.23
N VAL A 157 -22.01 9.88 6.06
CA VAL A 157 -20.55 9.80 5.91
C VAL A 157 -20.21 9.29 4.51
N GLU A 158 -19.40 10.05 3.79
CA GLU A 158 -18.84 9.66 2.50
C GLU A 158 -17.43 9.07 2.71
N ARG A 159 -17.21 7.89 2.15
CA ARG A 159 -15.91 7.23 2.13
C ARG A 159 -15.16 7.60 0.85
N ARG A 160 -13.93 8.06 0.97
CA ARG A 160 -13.05 8.36 -0.16
C ARG A 160 -11.75 7.56 -0.03
N ALA A 161 -11.39 6.84 -1.08
CA ALA A 161 -10.12 6.13 -1.13
C ALA A 161 -8.95 7.11 -1.20
N VAL A 162 -7.94 6.88 -0.37
CA VAL A 162 -6.64 7.55 -0.42
C VAL A 162 -5.67 6.56 -1.06
N PRO A 163 -5.22 6.79 -2.29
CA PRO A 163 -4.34 5.85 -2.97
C PRO A 163 -2.92 5.92 -2.42
N MET A 164 -2.19 4.83 -2.56
CA MET A 164 -0.74 4.79 -2.48
C MET A 164 -0.13 5.56 -3.66
N PHE A 165 1.20 5.70 -3.67
CA PHE A 165 1.90 6.34 -4.78
C PHE A 165 1.53 5.69 -6.13
N PRO A 166 1.18 6.51 -7.13
CA PRO A 166 0.85 6.03 -8.48
C PRO A 166 2.12 5.52 -9.18
N LEU A 167 2.40 5.97 -10.37
CA LEU A 167 3.62 5.67 -11.10
C LEU A 167 4.76 6.55 -10.56
N ILE A 168 5.90 5.92 -10.22
CA ILE A 168 7.12 6.61 -9.78
C ILE A 168 8.26 6.21 -10.72
N PHE A 169 8.98 7.21 -11.21
CA PHE A 169 10.24 7.03 -11.95
C PHE A 169 11.42 7.35 -11.03
N THR A 170 12.41 6.46 -11.01
CA THR A 170 13.67 6.66 -10.29
C THR A 170 14.85 6.43 -11.23
N PHE A 171 15.94 7.16 -10.97
CA PHE A 171 17.20 7.05 -11.70
C PHE A 171 18.37 7.14 -10.72
N GLY A 172 19.43 6.40 -10.99
CA GLY A 172 20.63 6.49 -10.19
C GLY A 172 21.88 6.06 -10.96
N VAL A 173 23.04 6.45 -10.42
CA VAL A 173 24.35 6.09 -10.92
C VAL A 173 25.18 5.54 -9.75
N ARG A 174 25.85 4.41 -9.97
CA ARG A 174 26.78 3.80 -9.03
C ARG A 174 28.18 3.86 -9.64
N PHE A 175 29.12 4.44 -8.94
CA PHE A 175 30.53 4.47 -9.30
C PHE A 175 31.28 3.39 -8.51
N ASP A 176 32.22 2.71 -9.20
CA ASP A 176 33.16 1.79 -8.58
C ASP A 176 34.56 2.49 -8.53
N PHE A 177 35.08 2.64 -7.31
CA PHE A 177 36.34 3.29 -7.02
C PHE A 177 37.48 2.26 -6.79
#